data_caed70353e668c21e8fe9239d4a90b8f
#
_entry.id   caed70353e668c21e8fe9239d4a90b8f
#
_cell.length_a   1.000
_cell.length_b   1.000
_cell.length_c   1.000
_cell.angle_alpha   90.00
_cell.angle_beta   90.00
_cell.angle_gamma   90.00
#
_symmetry.space_group_name_H-M   'P 1'
#
loop_
_entity.id
_entity.type
_entity.pdbx_description
1 polymer ?
#
loop_
_entity_poly.entity_id
_entity_poly.type
_entity_poly.pdbx_seq_one_letter_code
_entity_poly.pdbx_strand_id
1 'polypeptide(L)'
;MAGLNDMQDIACRHVDGPLLILAGAGSGKTRVLTHRVARLISEEGVRPYNILAITFTNKAAREMRERVNDIVGYGAEQVWVSTFHSMCVRILRRYADRIGYTNEFAIYDTDDEKRVIKDIMKQFQIDPKRYPEKMFMAKISDAKEKYLSPDEFESEHATEFVMRKVADVYREYQSRLKRYNAMDFDDLIFKTIELFEHNPDVLFNYQERFKYIMVDEYQDTNHIQYEIIKMLAAASRNLCVVGDDDQCIYQWRGADIRNILDFE
;
A
#
# COMPACT_ATOMS: atom_id res chain seq x y z
N MET A 1 -23.23 8.38 -19.88
CA MET A 1 -23.31 7.27 -18.91
C MET A 1 -24.50 7.53 -18.00
N ALA A 2 -25.45 6.63 -17.94
CA ALA A 2 -26.68 6.85 -17.17
C ALA A 2 -26.38 6.85 -15.67
N GLY A 3 -26.79 7.91 -14.96
CA GLY A 3 -26.83 7.97 -13.50
C GLY A 3 -25.66 8.63 -12.78
N LEU A 4 -24.75 9.32 -13.45
CA LEU A 4 -23.81 10.25 -12.83
C LEU A 4 -24.46 11.64 -12.71
N ASN A 5 -24.14 12.38 -11.63
CA ASN A 5 -24.44 13.80 -11.56
C ASN A 5 -23.37 14.63 -12.32
N ASP A 6 -23.60 15.93 -12.49
CA ASP A 6 -22.73 16.79 -13.30
C ASP A 6 -21.27 16.79 -12.78
N MET A 7 -21.06 16.86 -11.46
CA MET A 7 -19.72 16.86 -10.87
C MET A 7 -19.01 15.50 -11.03
N GLN A 8 -19.75 14.41 -10.90
CA GLN A 8 -19.24 13.07 -11.15
C GLN A 8 -18.86 12.87 -12.62
N ASP A 9 -19.66 13.40 -13.56
CA ASP A 9 -19.36 13.34 -14.99
C ASP A 9 -18.12 14.18 -15.34
N ILE A 10 -17.97 15.37 -14.76
CA ILE A 10 -16.77 16.21 -14.90
C ILE A 10 -15.51 15.43 -14.41
N ALA A 11 -15.58 14.81 -13.23
CA ALA A 11 -14.47 14.02 -12.68
C ALA A 11 -14.13 12.82 -13.58
N CYS A 12 -15.12 12.17 -14.19
CA CYS A 12 -14.88 11.08 -15.13
C CYS A 12 -14.28 11.57 -16.46
N ARG A 13 -14.50 12.84 -16.86
CA ARG A 13 -13.97 13.43 -18.10
C ARG A 13 -12.53 13.93 -17.98
N HIS A 14 -12.04 14.14 -16.78
CA HIS A 14 -10.65 14.53 -16.58
C HIS A 14 -9.73 13.37 -16.93
N VAL A 15 -9.01 13.42 -18.03
CA VAL A 15 -8.22 12.28 -18.55
C VAL A 15 -6.84 12.27 -17.92
N ASP A 16 -6.01 13.26 -18.19
CA ASP A 16 -4.60 13.30 -17.82
C ASP A 16 -4.32 14.23 -16.63
N GLY A 17 -3.26 13.90 -15.90
CA GLY A 17 -2.81 14.65 -14.74
C GLY A 17 -3.45 14.21 -13.42
N PRO A 18 -3.01 14.81 -12.30
CA PRO A 18 -3.51 14.47 -10.98
C PRO A 18 -4.97 14.93 -10.79
N LEU A 19 -5.78 14.10 -10.15
CA LEU A 19 -7.16 14.38 -9.85
C LEU A 19 -7.50 13.98 -8.42
N LEU A 20 -7.90 14.92 -7.60
CA LEU A 20 -8.47 14.69 -6.27
C LEU A 20 -9.98 14.84 -6.31
N ILE A 21 -10.69 13.83 -5.83
CA ILE A 21 -12.15 13.83 -5.70
C ILE A 21 -12.49 13.75 -4.21
N LEU A 22 -13.00 14.86 -3.66
CA LEU A 22 -13.51 14.90 -2.30
C LEU A 22 -15.04 14.70 -2.32
N ALA A 23 -15.49 13.71 -1.57
CA ALA A 23 -16.91 13.34 -1.60
C ALA A 23 -17.32 12.59 -0.33
N GLY A 24 -18.37 13.05 0.33
CA GLY A 24 -18.87 12.47 1.56
C GLY A 24 -19.42 11.04 1.44
N ALA A 25 -19.81 10.45 2.56
CA ALA A 25 -20.41 9.12 2.61
C ALA A 25 -21.63 9.01 1.69
N GLY A 26 -21.73 7.89 0.98
CA GLY A 26 -22.87 7.63 0.10
C GLY A 26 -22.94 8.47 -1.18
N SER A 27 -22.00 9.36 -1.42
CA SER A 27 -21.92 10.22 -2.61
C SER A 27 -21.61 9.46 -3.91
N GLY A 28 -21.26 8.16 -3.81
CA GLY A 28 -20.91 7.36 -4.97
C GLY A 28 -19.45 7.42 -5.40
N LYS A 29 -18.50 7.65 -4.47
CA LYS A 29 -17.05 7.67 -4.71
C LYS A 29 -16.56 6.53 -5.60
N THR A 30 -16.78 5.29 -5.18
CA THR A 30 -16.37 4.09 -5.93
C THR A 30 -17.06 4.00 -7.30
N ARG A 31 -18.29 4.56 -7.42
CA ARG A 31 -18.98 4.63 -8.70
C ARG A 31 -18.27 5.56 -9.68
N VAL A 32 -17.79 6.71 -9.22
CA VAL A 32 -17.01 7.62 -10.08
C VAL A 32 -15.75 6.93 -10.57
N LEU A 33 -15.01 6.24 -9.70
CA LEU A 33 -13.81 5.50 -10.10
C LEU A 33 -14.12 4.44 -11.16
N THR A 34 -15.15 3.62 -10.96
CA THR A 34 -15.51 2.56 -11.92
C THR A 34 -15.95 3.12 -13.28
N HIS A 35 -16.70 4.22 -13.28
CA HIS A 35 -17.09 4.91 -14.53
C HIS A 35 -15.89 5.58 -15.21
N ARG A 36 -14.95 6.14 -14.44
CA ARG A 36 -13.70 6.67 -14.98
C ARG A 36 -12.87 5.59 -15.66
N VAL A 37 -12.70 4.41 -15.02
CA VAL A 37 -12.03 3.26 -15.65
C VAL A 37 -12.70 2.91 -16.97
N ALA A 38 -14.02 2.76 -16.96
CA ALA A 38 -14.78 2.42 -18.14
C ALA A 38 -14.60 3.44 -19.27
N ARG A 39 -14.62 4.74 -18.93
CA ARG A 39 -14.44 5.81 -19.90
C ARG A 39 -13.04 5.81 -20.50
N LEU A 40 -11.99 5.69 -19.68
CA LEU A 40 -10.60 5.59 -20.16
C LEU A 40 -10.44 4.46 -21.19
N ILE A 41 -11.13 3.35 -20.98
CA ILE A 41 -11.07 2.21 -21.89
C ILE A 41 -11.90 2.45 -23.14
N SER A 42 -13.17 2.85 -23.00
CA SER A 42 -14.14 2.87 -24.10
C SER A 42 -14.06 4.13 -24.97
N GLU A 43 -13.71 5.29 -24.39
CA GLU A 43 -13.70 6.57 -25.09
C GLU A 43 -12.28 7.06 -25.42
N GLU A 44 -11.33 6.85 -24.49
CA GLU A 44 -9.95 7.32 -24.63
C GLU A 44 -8.99 6.23 -25.20
N GLY A 45 -9.48 5.01 -25.39
CA GLY A 45 -8.72 3.91 -25.97
C GLY A 45 -7.56 3.41 -25.09
N VAL A 46 -7.60 3.71 -23.79
CA VAL A 46 -6.60 3.22 -22.83
C VAL A 46 -6.72 1.71 -22.71
N ARG A 47 -5.60 1.01 -22.83
CA ARG A 47 -5.60 -0.44 -22.67
C ARG A 47 -5.93 -0.80 -21.19
N PRO A 48 -6.84 -1.73 -20.93
CA PRO A 48 -7.18 -2.15 -19.55
C PRO A 48 -5.96 -2.54 -18.72
N TYR A 49 -4.96 -3.17 -19.33
CA TYR A 49 -3.67 -3.53 -18.76
C TYR A 49 -2.88 -2.32 -18.17
N ASN A 50 -3.11 -1.10 -18.69
CA ASN A 50 -2.42 0.11 -18.25
C ASN A 50 -3.11 0.81 -17.06
N ILE A 51 -4.14 0.22 -16.50
CA ILE A 51 -4.91 0.79 -15.39
C ILE A 51 -4.68 -0.02 -14.11
N LEU A 52 -4.29 0.68 -13.04
CA LEU A 52 -4.21 0.17 -11.67
C LEU A 52 -5.28 0.85 -10.83
N ALA A 53 -6.11 0.07 -10.14
CA ALA A 53 -7.09 0.57 -9.18
C ALA A 53 -6.86 -0.08 -7.81
N ILE A 54 -6.64 0.72 -6.79
CA ILE A 54 -6.29 0.28 -5.44
C ILE A 54 -7.44 0.59 -4.49
N THR A 55 -7.76 -0.38 -3.63
CA THR A 55 -8.71 -0.26 -2.53
C THR A 55 -8.09 -0.76 -1.22
N PHE A 56 -8.76 -0.55 -0.09
CA PHE A 56 -8.21 -0.97 1.21
C PHE A 56 -8.59 -2.39 1.62
N THR A 57 -9.67 -2.95 1.09
CA THR A 57 -10.13 -4.29 1.47
C THR A 57 -10.30 -5.21 0.27
N ASN A 58 -10.09 -6.51 0.48
CA ASN A 58 -10.31 -7.50 -0.56
C ASN A 58 -11.77 -7.55 -1.03
N LYS A 59 -12.73 -7.23 -0.14
CA LYS A 59 -14.15 -7.11 -0.48
C LYS A 59 -14.36 -5.96 -1.45
N ALA A 60 -13.85 -4.76 -1.14
CA ALA A 60 -13.97 -3.58 -2.01
C ALA A 60 -13.27 -3.81 -3.36
N ALA A 61 -12.11 -4.46 -3.38
CA ALA A 61 -11.41 -4.81 -4.63
C ALA A 61 -12.24 -5.75 -5.51
N ARG A 62 -12.91 -6.74 -4.90
CA ARG A 62 -13.80 -7.64 -5.63
C ARG A 62 -15.01 -6.91 -6.18
N GLU A 63 -15.70 -6.11 -5.36
CA GLU A 63 -16.85 -5.32 -5.79
C GLU A 63 -16.49 -4.33 -6.91
N MET A 64 -15.34 -3.66 -6.80
CA MET A 64 -14.86 -2.76 -7.85
C MET A 64 -14.60 -3.51 -9.15
N ARG A 65 -13.97 -4.68 -9.09
CA ARG A 65 -13.70 -5.52 -10.27
C ARG A 65 -15.00 -5.97 -10.95
N GLU A 66 -15.98 -6.43 -10.17
CA GLU A 66 -17.29 -6.81 -10.69
C GLU A 66 -17.97 -5.62 -11.42
N ARG A 67 -18.00 -4.44 -10.81
CA ARG A 67 -18.57 -3.22 -11.42
C ARG A 67 -17.82 -2.80 -12.69
N VAL A 68 -16.50 -2.88 -12.71
CA VAL A 68 -15.71 -2.59 -13.93
C VAL A 68 -16.05 -3.60 -15.02
N ASN A 69 -16.15 -4.88 -14.70
CA ASN A 69 -16.54 -5.92 -15.66
C ASN A 69 -17.94 -5.69 -16.23
N ASP A 70 -18.91 -5.30 -15.39
CA ASP A 70 -20.29 -5.04 -15.81
C ASP A 70 -20.39 -3.85 -16.78
N ILE A 71 -19.52 -2.85 -16.63
CA ILE A 71 -19.56 -1.64 -17.47
C ILE A 71 -18.72 -1.82 -18.74
N VAL A 72 -17.53 -2.41 -18.64
CA VAL A 72 -16.55 -2.52 -19.74
C VAL A 72 -16.79 -3.77 -20.58
N GLY A 73 -17.15 -4.88 -19.93
CA GLY A 73 -17.29 -6.18 -20.58
C GLY A 73 -15.94 -6.82 -20.91
N TYR A 74 -15.78 -7.30 -22.14
CA TYR A 74 -14.59 -8.04 -22.58
C TYR A 74 -13.29 -7.24 -22.40
N GLY A 75 -12.29 -7.87 -21.79
CA GLY A 75 -10.97 -7.26 -21.54
C GLY A 75 -10.86 -6.54 -20.19
N ALA A 76 -11.97 -6.33 -19.46
CA ALA A 76 -11.99 -5.68 -18.15
C ALA A 76 -11.14 -6.43 -17.09
N GLU A 77 -10.99 -7.74 -17.24
CA GLU A 77 -10.17 -8.60 -16.37
C GLU A 77 -8.68 -8.24 -16.38
N GLN A 78 -8.22 -7.49 -17.39
CA GLN A 78 -6.85 -7.01 -17.50
C GLN A 78 -6.57 -5.77 -16.64
N VAL A 79 -7.62 -5.05 -16.18
CA VAL A 79 -7.46 -3.97 -15.21
C VAL A 79 -6.93 -4.56 -13.91
N TRP A 80 -5.86 -3.98 -13.39
CA TRP A 80 -5.32 -4.46 -12.12
C TRP A 80 -6.07 -3.81 -10.95
N VAL A 81 -7.09 -4.49 -10.46
CA VAL A 81 -7.83 -4.09 -9.25
C VAL A 81 -7.35 -4.91 -8.07
N SER A 82 -6.80 -4.29 -7.04
CA SER A 82 -6.30 -4.99 -5.85
C SER A 82 -6.22 -4.08 -4.62
N THR A 83 -5.87 -4.68 -3.46
CA THR A 83 -5.41 -3.93 -2.29
C THR A 83 -3.92 -3.64 -2.42
N PHE A 84 -3.39 -2.70 -1.60
CA PHE A 84 -1.95 -2.42 -1.51
C PHE A 84 -1.13 -3.71 -1.29
N HIS A 85 -1.47 -4.46 -0.27
CA HIS A 85 -0.74 -5.70 0.06
C HIS A 85 -0.81 -6.74 -1.05
N SER A 86 -1.98 -6.95 -1.66
CA SER A 86 -2.13 -7.91 -2.77
C SER A 86 -1.31 -7.49 -4.00
N MET A 87 -1.22 -6.19 -4.29
CA MET A 87 -0.36 -5.66 -5.33
C MET A 87 1.11 -5.95 -5.01
N CYS A 88 1.56 -5.63 -3.80
CA CYS A 88 2.93 -5.85 -3.36
C CYS A 88 3.31 -7.33 -3.38
N VAL A 89 2.46 -8.22 -2.87
CA VAL A 89 2.70 -9.68 -2.95
C VAL A 89 2.91 -10.11 -4.40
N ARG A 90 2.08 -9.65 -5.33
CA ARG A 90 2.20 -10.03 -6.74
C ARG A 90 3.48 -9.51 -7.39
N ILE A 91 3.96 -8.33 -6.99
CA ILE A 91 5.25 -7.76 -7.42
C ILE A 91 6.40 -8.57 -6.83
N LEU A 92 6.40 -8.80 -5.52
CA LEU A 92 7.43 -9.53 -4.81
C LEU A 92 7.55 -10.99 -5.27
N ARG A 93 6.42 -11.68 -5.51
CA ARG A 93 6.44 -13.05 -6.08
C ARG A 93 7.16 -13.15 -7.42
N ARG A 94 7.36 -12.03 -8.11
CA ARG A 94 8.08 -12.00 -9.39
C ARG A 94 9.54 -11.57 -9.26
N TYR A 95 9.87 -10.76 -8.25
CA TYR A 95 11.17 -10.09 -8.18
C TYR A 95 11.85 -10.15 -6.79
N ALA A 96 11.35 -10.94 -5.84
CA ALA A 96 11.91 -11.00 -4.49
C ALA A 96 13.38 -11.48 -4.48
N ASP A 97 13.79 -12.23 -5.49
CA ASP A 97 15.18 -12.66 -5.69
C ASP A 97 16.15 -11.48 -5.82
N ARG A 98 15.70 -10.35 -6.36
CA ARG A 98 16.47 -9.12 -6.50
C ARG A 98 16.83 -8.45 -5.15
N ILE A 99 16.07 -8.75 -4.10
CA ILE A 99 16.32 -8.26 -2.72
C ILE A 99 16.69 -9.41 -1.79
N GLY A 100 17.11 -10.55 -2.35
CA GLY A 100 17.70 -11.69 -1.64
C GLY A 100 16.69 -12.54 -0.86
N TYR A 101 15.45 -12.63 -1.31
CA TYR A 101 14.48 -13.64 -0.92
C TYR A 101 14.26 -14.59 -2.10
N THR A 102 13.69 -15.76 -1.86
CA THR A 102 13.14 -16.55 -2.96
C THR A 102 11.72 -16.08 -3.28
N ASN A 103 11.26 -16.34 -4.50
CA ASN A 103 9.91 -15.95 -4.91
C ASN A 103 8.80 -16.74 -4.17
N GLU A 104 9.16 -17.80 -3.44
CA GLU A 104 8.27 -18.63 -2.61
C GLU A 104 8.33 -18.26 -1.12
N PHE A 105 8.66 -17.01 -0.78
CA PHE A 105 8.72 -16.56 0.61
C PHE A 105 7.41 -16.82 1.37
N ALA A 106 7.50 -17.16 2.65
CA ALA A 106 6.33 -17.28 3.52
C ALA A 106 5.82 -15.89 3.95
N ILE A 107 4.51 -15.75 4.12
CA ILE A 107 3.90 -14.55 4.72
C ILE A 107 3.50 -14.92 6.14
N TYR A 108 4.11 -14.28 7.12
CA TYR A 108 3.85 -14.51 8.53
C TYR A 108 2.61 -13.74 8.97
N ASP A 109 1.76 -14.42 9.72
CA ASP A 109 0.64 -13.80 10.41
C ASP A 109 1.06 -13.28 11.80
N THR A 110 0.13 -12.63 12.51
CA THR A 110 0.38 -12.06 13.83
C THR A 110 0.82 -13.08 14.87
N ASP A 111 0.38 -14.35 14.76
CA ASP A 111 0.80 -15.40 15.67
C ASP A 111 2.23 -15.87 15.38
N ASP A 112 2.63 -15.94 14.12
CA ASP A 112 3.99 -16.23 13.69
C ASP A 112 4.96 -15.13 14.15
N GLU A 113 4.60 -13.85 13.91
CA GLU A 113 5.35 -12.68 14.39
C GLU A 113 5.58 -12.75 15.90
N LYS A 114 4.49 -12.98 16.65
CA LYS A 114 4.53 -13.09 18.10
C LYS A 114 5.45 -14.19 18.61
N ARG A 115 5.49 -15.35 17.93
CA ARG A 115 6.41 -16.45 18.27
C ARG A 115 7.85 -16.03 18.09
N VAL A 116 8.18 -15.43 16.94
CA VAL A 116 9.54 -14.95 16.65
C VAL A 116 9.98 -13.90 17.67
N ILE A 117 9.13 -12.90 17.97
CA ILE A 117 9.42 -11.85 18.95
C ILE A 117 9.65 -12.45 20.35
N LYS A 118 8.83 -13.40 20.81
CA LYS A 118 9.02 -14.07 22.11
C LYS A 118 10.34 -14.82 22.19
N ASP A 119 10.75 -15.48 21.12
CA ASP A 119 12.01 -16.21 21.08
C ASP A 119 13.21 -15.26 21.08
N ILE A 120 13.11 -14.09 20.44
CA ILE A 120 14.12 -13.03 20.52
C ILE A 120 14.20 -12.47 21.94
N MET A 121 13.05 -12.19 22.57
CA MET A 121 13.01 -11.70 23.96
C MET A 121 13.69 -12.68 24.93
N LYS A 122 13.48 -13.99 24.77
CA LYS A 122 14.18 -15.01 25.56
C LYS A 122 15.69 -14.96 25.32
N GLN A 123 16.14 -14.90 24.07
CA GLN A 123 17.55 -14.81 23.72
C GLN A 123 18.21 -13.58 24.34
N PHE A 124 17.53 -12.42 24.32
CA PHE A 124 18.04 -11.16 24.87
C PHE A 124 17.77 -10.99 26.38
N GLN A 125 17.21 -11.99 27.04
CA GLN A 125 16.87 -11.98 28.47
C GLN A 125 15.97 -10.78 28.84
N ILE A 126 15.02 -10.45 27.98
CA ILE A 126 14.05 -9.38 28.18
C ILE A 126 12.89 -9.90 29.06
N ASP A 127 12.66 -9.25 30.19
CA ASP A 127 11.55 -9.61 31.09
C ASP A 127 10.19 -9.26 30.45
N PRO A 128 9.34 -10.26 30.13
CA PRO A 128 8.05 -10.02 29.48
C PRO A 128 7.01 -9.34 30.39
N LYS A 129 7.23 -9.34 31.72
CA LYS A 129 6.36 -8.60 32.64
C LYS A 129 6.61 -7.09 32.58
N ARG A 130 7.85 -6.71 32.33
CA ARG A 130 8.25 -5.29 32.19
C ARG A 130 8.07 -4.78 30.76
N TYR A 131 8.35 -5.63 29.78
CA TYR A 131 8.32 -5.30 28.35
C TYR A 131 7.52 -6.39 27.60
N PRO A 132 6.20 -6.25 27.48
CA PRO A 132 5.38 -7.26 26.81
C PRO A 132 5.67 -7.33 25.30
N GLU A 133 5.55 -8.53 24.73
CA GLU A 133 5.79 -8.77 23.31
C GLU A 133 4.98 -7.84 22.38
N LYS A 134 3.75 -7.52 22.76
CA LYS A 134 2.87 -6.62 22.01
C LYS A 134 3.46 -5.21 21.84
N MET A 135 4.25 -4.75 22.83
CA MET A 135 4.91 -3.46 22.73
C MET A 135 5.96 -3.47 21.59
N PHE A 136 6.76 -4.53 21.49
CA PHE A 136 7.75 -4.66 20.42
C PHE A 136 7.07 -4.77 19.07
N MET A 137 6.06 -5.63 18.92
CA MET A 137 5.28 -5.78 17.70
C MET A 137 4.70 -4.43 17.23
N ALA A 138 4.04 -3.69 18.12
CA ALA A 138 3.45 -2.39 17.78
C ALA A 138 4.49 -1.36 17.36
N LYS A 139 5.66 -1.32 18.04
CA LYS A 139 6.73 -0.36 17.71
C LYS A 139 7.44 -0.71 16.40
N ILE A 140 7.61 -1.99 16.11
CA ILE A 140 8.19 -2.46 14.85
C ILE A 140 7.23 -2.17 13.69
N SER A 141 5.94 -2.43 13.87
CA SER A 141 4.91 -2.09 12.88
C SER A 141 4.88 -0.59 12.59
N ASP A 142 4.84 0.26 13.64
CA ASP A 142 4.89 1.73 13.51
C ASP A 142 6.16 2.21 12.76
N ALA A 143 7.31 1.60 13.04
CA ALA A 143 8.55 1.91 12.32
C ALA A 143 8.46 1.53 10.83
N LYS A 144 7.94 0.35 10.52
CA LYS A 144 7.75 -0.10 9.14
C LYS A 144 6.74 0.77 8.37
N GLU A 145 5.64 1.17 9.00
CA GLU A 145 4.66 2.08 8.39
C GLU A 145 5.24 3.47 8.08
N LYS A 146 6.29 3.88 8.80
CA LYS A 146 7.06 5.12 8.54
C LYS A 146 8.25 4.90 7.60
N TYR A 147 8.40 3.70 7.08
CA TYR A 147 9.53 3.30 6.24
C TYR A 147 10.89 3.46 6.92
N LEU A 148 10.96 3.18 8.23
CA LEU A 148 12.21 3.20 8.99
C LEU A 148 12.79 1.79 9.09
N SER A 149 14.03 1.63 8.61
CA SER A 149 14.84 0.44 8.87
C SER A 149 15.22 0.36 10.36
N PRO A 150 15.69 -0.80 10.87
CA PRO A 150 16.18 -0.92 12.25
C PRO A 150 17.24 0.11 12.62
N ASP A 151 18.14 0.46 11.69
CA ASP A 151 19.24 1.40 11.93
C ASP A 151 18.74 2.86 11.94
N GLU A 152 17.81 3.21 11.05
CA GLU A 152 17.15 4.53 11.05
C GLU A 152 16.31 4.73 12.31
N PHE A 153 15.53 3.70 12.70
CA PHE A 153 14.76 3.73 13.94
C PHE A 153 15.67 3.91 15.17
N GLU A 154 16.81 3.21 15.24
CA GLU A 154 17.78 3.39 16.32
C GLU A 154 18.35 4.82 16.33
N SER A 155 18.66 5.37 15.17
CA SER A 155 19.20 6.73 15.04
C SER A 155 18.22 7.79 15.50
N GLU A 156 16.94 7.67 15.16
CA GLU A 156 15.89 8.59 15.59
C GLU A 156 15.64 8.54 17.11
N HIS A 157 15.87 7.39 17.74
CA HIS A 157 15.56 7.14 19.15
C HIS A 157 16.83 6.91 20.00
N ALA A 158 17.99 7.41 19.57
CA ALA A 158 19.29 7.11 20.17
C ALA A 158 19.39 7.43 21.69
N THR A 159 18.63 8.41 22.17
CA THR A 159 18.61 8.83 23.58
C THR A 159 17.64 8.02 24.47
N GLU A 160 16.76 7.23 23.87
CA GLU A 160 15.70 6.52 24.57
C GLU A 160 16.07 5.06 24.87
N PHE A 161 16.36 4.75 26.14
CA PHE A 161 16.80 3.41 26.55
C PHE A 161 15.86 2.27 26.12
N VAL A 162 14.54 2.48 26.19
CA VAL A 162 13.55 1.46 25.80
C VAL A 162 13.52 1.29 24.29
N MET A 163 13.62 2.38 23.54
CA MET A 163 13.59 2.35 22.08
C MET A 163 14.85 1.70 21.50
N ARG A 164 16.01 1.83 22.16
CA ARG A 164 17.21 1.05 21.77
C ARG A 164 16.98 -0.46 21.88
N LYS A 165 16.29 -0.92 22.95
CA LYS A 165 15.90 -2.34 23.03
C LYS A 165 14.93 -2.75 21.91
N VAL A 166 14.02 -1.85 21.53
CA VAL A 166 13.13 -2.09 20.38
C VAL A 166 13.96 -2.22 19.10
N ALA A 167 14.93 -1.33 18.88
CA ALA A 167 15.84 -1.39 17.72
C ALA A 167 16.61 -2.72 17.65
N ASP A 168 17.16 -3.19 18.78
CA ASP A 168 17.86 -4.48 18.84
C ASP A 168 16.94 -5.65 18.49
N VAL A 169 15.72 -5.66 19.05
CA VAL A 169 14.70 -6.67 18.75
C VAL A 169 14.27 -6.60 17.28
N TYR A 170 14.07 -5.40 16.75
CA TYR A 170 13.67 -5.18 15.36
C TYR A 170 14.75 -5.69 14.40
N ARG A 171 16.03 -5.38 14.66
CA ARG A 171 17.16 -5.86 13.84
C ARG A 171 17.24 -7.38 13.82
N GLU A 172 17.16 -8.04 14.99
CA GLU A 172 17.16 -9.50 15.07
C GLU A 172 15.91 -10.10 14.42
N TYR A 173 14.75 -9.46 14.57
CA TYR A 173 13.49 -9.88 13.94
C TYR A 173 13.61 -9.91 12.42
N GLN A 174 14.07 -8.82 11.80
CA GLN A 174 14.28 -8.76 10.35
C GLN A 174 15.35 -9.77 9.88
N SER A 175 16.40 -9.96 10.66
CA SER A 175 17.42 -10.97 10.37
C SER A 175 16.84 -12.39 10.35
N ARG A 176 15.96 -12.73 11.30
CA ARG A 176 15.29 -14.04 11.34
C ARG A 176 14.32 -14.23 10.21
N LEU A 177 13.46 -13.24 9.92
CA LEU A 177 12.55 -13.28 8.78
C LEU A 177 13.33 -13.56 7.48
N LYS A 178 14.44 -12.85 7.28
CA LYS A 178 15.31 -13.05 6.12
C LYS A 178 15.84 -14.48 6.03
N ARG A 179 16.36 -15.04 7.15
CA ARG A 179 16.87 -16.43 7.21
C ARG A 179 15.80 -17.47 6.94
N TYR A 180 14.57 -17.19 7.36
CA TYR A 180 13.44 -18.11 7.15
C TYR A 180 12.75 -17.92 5.80
N ASN A 181 13.28 -17.04 4.96
CA ASN A 181 12.63 -16.63 3.71
C ASN A 181 11.17 -16.25 3.94
N ALA A 182 10.94 -15.38 4.91
CA ALA A 182 9.62 -14.93 5.33
C ALA A 182 9.53 -13.40 5.35
N MET A 183 8.34 -12.90 5.16
CA MET A 183 7.96 -11.49 5.32
C MET A 183 6.69 -11.43 6.16
N ASP A 184 6.57 -10.46 7.06
CA ASP A 184 5.30 -10.16 7.70
C ASP A 184 4.44 -9.24 6.82
N PHE A 185 3.28 -8.85 7.32
CA PHE A 185 2.33 -8.07 6.53
C PHE A 185 2.86 -6.67 6.18
N ASP A 186 3.56 -6.02 7.13
CA ASP A 186 4.16 -4.70 6.93
C ASP A 186 5.34 -4.78 5.96
N ASP A 187 6.11 -5.87 5.99
CA ASP A 187 7.21 -6.11 5.06
C ASP A 187 6.74 -6.14 3.59
N LEU A 188 5.50 -6.52 3.31
CA LEU A 188 5.03 -6.60 1.92
C LEU A 188 5.12 -5.26 1.19
N ILE A 189 4.74 -4.16 1.85
CA ILE A 189 4.87 -2.83 1.25
C ILE A 189 6.30 -2.33 1.39
N PHE A 190 6.90 -2.46 2.58
CA PHE A 190 8.27 -2.04 2.87
C PHE A 190 9.27 -2.63 1.86
N LYS A 191 9.24 -3.95 1.67
CA LYS A 191 10.14 -4.66 0.74
C LYS A 191 9.84 -4.40 -0.74
N THR A 192 8.63 -3.99 -1.08
CA THR A 192 8.32 -3.55 -2.45
C THR A 192 8.96 -2.19 -2.74
N ILE A 193 8.96 -1.26 -1.78
CA ILE A 193 9.66 0.03 -1.92
C ILE A 193 11.16 -0.21 -2.00
N GLU A 194 11.73 -1.01 -1.08
CA GLU A 194 13.15 -1.41 -1.11
C GLU A 194 13.54 -2.04 -2.47
N LEU A 195 12.67 -2.90 -3.03
CA LEU A 195 12.86 -3.47 -4.36
C LEU A 195 12.94 -2.39 -5.43
N PHE A 196 12.04 -1.42 -5.42
CA PHE A 196 12.00 -0.36 -6.41
C PHE A 196 13.18 0.61 -6.31
N GLU A 197 13.63 0.93 -5.10
CA GLU A 197 14.79 1.79 -4.87
C GLU A 197 16.09 1.17 -5.36
N HIS A 198 16.27 -0.13 -5.10
CA HIS A 198 17.50 -0.83 -5.49
C HIS A 198 17.46 -1.40 -6.92
N ASN A 199 16.29 -1.43 -7.54
CA ASN A 199 16.10 -1.98 -8.89
C ASN A 199 15.24 -1.04 -9.76
N PRO A 200 15.80 0.07 -10.25
CA PRO A 200 15.07 1.05 -11.05
C PRO A 200 14.44 0.47 -12.33
N ASP A 201 15.00 -0.59 -12.88
CA ASP A 201 14.46 -1.31 -14.03
C ASP A 201 13.10 -1.97 -13.70
N VAL A 202 12.96 -2.50 -12.49
CA VAL A 202 11.70 -3.08 -12.02
C VAL A 202 10.64 -1.99 -11.84
N LEU A 203 11.01 -0.88 -11.18
CA LEU A 203 10.12 0.28 -11.02
C LEU A 203 9.67 0.81 -12.38
N PHE A 204 10.61 1.03 -13.31
CA PHE A 204 10.31 1.50 -14.66
C PHE A 204 9.31 0.60 -15.40
N ASN A 205 9.46 -0.73 -15.30
CA ASN A 205 8.52 -1.67 -15.90
C ASN A 205 7.08 -1.48 -15.38
N TYR A 206 6.91 -1.18 -14.08
CA TYR A 206 5.58 -0.92 -13.51
C TYR A 206 5.07 0.49 -13.82
N GLN A 207 5.94 1.50 -13.92
CA GLN A 207 5.58 2.84 -14.39
C GLN A 207 5.12 2.83 -15.86
N GLU A 208 5.80 2.04 -16.71
CA GLU A 208 5.38 1.83 -18.10
C GLU A 208 4.06 1.07 -18.20
N ARG A 209 3.82 0.16 -17.27
CA ARG A 209 2.59 -0.60 -17.21
C ARG A 209 1.41 0.24 -16.71
N PHE A 210 1.57 0.95 -15.60
CA PHE A 210 0.50 1.68 -14.94
C PHE A 210 0.49 3.15 -15.38
N LYS A 211 -0.13 3.39 -16.53
CA LYS A 211 -0.28 4.76 -17.06
C LYS A 211 -1.37 5.56 -16.33
N TYR A 212 -2.33 4.87 -15.72
CA TYR A 212 -3.40 5.46 -14.92
C TYR A 212 -3.52 4.71 -13.60
N ILE A 213 -3.43 5.45 -12.50
CA ILE A 213 -3.50 4.90 -11.15
C ILE A 213 -4.67 5.54 -10.43
N MET A 214 -5.51 4.72 -9.80
CA MET A 214 -6.65 5.16 -9.02
C MET A 214 -6.59 4.59 -7.62
N VAL A 215 -6.87 5.41 -6.61
CA VAL A 215 -6.89 5.00 -5.21
C VAL A 215 -8.21 5.42 -4.58
N ASP A 216 -8.97 4.45 -4.08
CA ASP A 216 -10.20 4.67 -3.32
C ASP A 216 -9.87 4.83 -1.82
N GLU A 217 -10.71 5.53 -1.07
CA GLU A 217 -10.57 5.80 0.37
C GLU A 217 -9.18 6.38 0.75
N TYR A 218 -8.71 7.33 -0.03
CA TYR A 218 -7.34 7.87 0.08
C TYR A 218 -7.04 8.50 1.44
N GLN A 219 -8.05 8.95 2.19
CA GLN A 219 -7.91 9.45 3.56
C GLN A 219 -7.36 8.42 4.54
N ASP A 220 -7.48 7.12 4.23
CA ASP A 220 -6.99 6.02 5.07
C ASP A 220 -5.55 5.60 4.74
N THR A 221 -4.90 6.30 3.81
CA THR A 221 -3.54 6.00 3.35
C THR A 221 -2.50 6.40 4.40
N ASN A 222 -1.64 5.48 4.82
CA ASN A 222 -0.48 5.76 5.66
C ASN A 222 0.74 6.17 4.82
N HIS A 223 1.83 6.58 5.50
CA HIS A 223 3.02 7.11 4.84
C HIS A 223 3.64 6.13 3.82
N ILE A 224 3.83 4.88 4.19
CA ILE A 224 4.47 3.89 3.28
C ILE A 224 3.59 3.58 2.05
N GLN A 225 2.26 3.62 2.20
CA GLN A 225 1.32 3.48 1.09
C GLN A 225 1.34 4.70 0.16
N TYR A 226 1.48 5.89 0.73
CA TYR A 226 1.67 7.11 -0.05
C TYR A 226 2.97 7.04 -0.87
N GLU A 227 4.09 6.64 -0.27
CA GLU A 227 5.38 6.57 -0.97
C GLU A 227 5.35 5.57 -2.14
N ILE A 228 4.76 4.39 -1.99
CA ILE A 228 4.67 3.44 -3.12
C ILE A 228 3.80 3.97 -4.27
N ILE A 229 2.70 4.69 -3.98
CA ILE A 229 1.87 5.32 -5.01
C ILE A 229 2.64 6.42 -5.73
N LYS A 230 3.33 7.26 -4.98
CA LYS A 230 4.17 8.33 -5.52
C LYS A 230 5.25 7.80 -6.47
N MET A 231 5.95 6.71 -6.08
CA MET A 231 6.93 6.05 -6.94
C MET A 231 6.30 5.54 -8.24
N LEU A 232 5.16 4.85 -8.16
CA LEU A 232 4.49 4.30 -9.33
C LEU A 232 3.92 5.39 -10.25
N ALA A 233 3.39 6.46 -9.69
CA ALA A 233 2.76 7.55 -10.45
C ALA A 233 3.77 8.55 -11.04
N ALA A 234 5.04 8.54 -10.60
CA ALA A 234 6.02 9.57 -10.93
C ALA A 234 6.23 9.79 -12.43
N ALA A 235 6.13 8.75 -13.24
CA ALA A 235 6.36 8.84 -14.69
C ALA A 235 5.14 9.40 -15.46
N SER A 236 3.93 8.95 -15.13
CA SER A 236 2.71 9.35 -15.86
C SER A 236 2.03 10.57 -15.26
N ARG A 237 2.12 10.74 -13.94
CA ARG A 237 1.38 11.71 -13.13
C ARG A 237 -0.15 11.59 -13.25
N ASN A 238 -0.66 10.52 -13.85
CA ASN A 238 -2.09 10.25 -13.99
C ASN A 238 -2.61 9.52 -12.76
N LEU A 239 -2.61 10.21 -11.63
CA LEU A 239 -3.07 9.73 -10.33
C LEU A 239 -4.44 10.33 -10.00
N CYS A 240 -5.44 9.49 -9.89
CA CYS A 240 -6.77 9.86 -9.41
C CYS A 240 -6.99 9.29 -8.01
N VAL A 241 -7.20 10.13 -7.04
CA VAL A 241 -7.50 9.71 -5.67
C VAL A 241 -8.89 10.17 -5.25
N VAL A 242 -9.59 9.32 -4.54
CA VAL A 242 -10.93 9.61 -4.03
C VAL A 242 -10.93 9.43 -2.52
N GLY A 243 -11.42 10.42 -1.81
CA GLY A 243 -11.44 10.41 -0.36
C GLY A 243 -12.58 11.22 0.24
N ASP A 244 -12.66 11.14 1.54
CA ASP A 244 -13.62 11.84 2.36
C ASP A 244 -12.87 12.37 3.59
N ASP A 245 -12.66 13.66 3.65
CA ASP A 245 -11.93 14.32 4.73
C ASP A 245 -12.66 14.23 6.08
N ASP A 246 -13.98 14.09 6.07
CA ASP A 246 -14.79 13.90 7.28
C ASP A 246 -14.74 12.45 7.82
N GLN A 247 -14.24 11.49 7.03
CA GLN A 247 -14.21 10.06 7.37
C GLN A 247 -12.82 9.50 7.71
N CYS A 248 -11.84 10.32 8.05
CA CYS A 248 -10.52 9.84 8.47
C CYS A 248 -10.58 9.15 9.84
N ILE A 249 -11.08 7.90 9.87
CA ILE A 249 -11.29 7.12 11.09
C ILE A 249 -10.12 6.19 11.45
N TYR A 250 -9.17 6.00 10.54
CA TYR A 250 -8.01 5.10 10.71
C TYR A 250 -6.71 5.81 11.10
N GLN A 251 -6.78 7.01 11.71
CA GLN A 251 -5.61 7.71 12.25
C GLN A 251 -4.78 6.83 13.20
N TRP A 252 -5.41 5.93 13.95
CA TRP A 252 -4.75 4.97 14.83
C TRP A 252 -3.98 3.86 14.09
N ARG A 253 -4.15 3.72 12.76
CA ARG A 253 -3.35 2.87 11.85
C ARG A 253 -2.39 3.68 11.00
N GLY A 254 -1.99 4.88 11.43
CA GLY A 254 -1.05 5.72 10.71
C GLY A 254 -1.63 6.45 9.49
N ALA A 255 -2.95 6.43 9.27
CA ALA A 255 -3.58 7.23 8.23
C ALA A 255 -3.25 8.72 8.41
N ASP A 256 -2.78 9.37 7.36
CA ASP A 256 -2.37 10.76 7.39
C ASP A 256 -3.23 11.60 6.44
N ILE A 257 -4.14 12.38 7.02
CA ILE A 257 -5.01 13.30 6.27
C ILE A 257 -4.23 14.31 5.43
N ARG A 258 -2.96 14.60 5.81
CA ARG A 258 -2.09 15.49 5.04
C ARG A 258 -1.86 14.98 3.62
N ASN A 259 -1.92 13.66 3.39
CA ASN A 259 -1.85 13.09 2.05
C ASN A 259 -2.96 13.62 1.12
N ILE A 260 -4.13 13.98 1.68
CA ILE A 260 -5.20 14.65 0.94
C ILE A 260 -4.96 16.15 0.83
N LEU A 261 -4.58 16.79 1.96
CA LEU A 261 -4.43 18.25 2.03
C LEU A 261 -3.24 18.75 1.20
N ASP A 262 -2.19 17.94 1.09
CA ASP A 262 -0.95 18.25 0.36
C ASP A 262 -0.93 17.60 -1.05
N PHE A 263 -2.09 17.16 -1.55
CA PHE A 263 -2.20 16.57 -2.88
C PHE A 263 -2.11 17.67 -3.95
N GLU A 264 -0.89 17.96 -4.43
CA GLU A 264 -0.61 18.87 -5.56
C GLU A 264 0.24 18.20 -6.67
#